data_44b7a8345ebdb27a85bd008a949dfe2c
#
_entry.id   44b7a8345ebdb27a85bd008a949dfe2c
#
_cell.length_a   1.000
_cell.length_b   1.000
_cell.length_c   1.000
_cell.angle_alpha   90.00
_cell.angle_beta   90.00
_cell.angle_gamma   90.00
#
_symmetry.space_group_name_H-M   'P 1'
#
loop_
_entity.id
_entity.type
_entity.pdbx_description
1 polymer ?
#
loop_
_entity_poly.entity_id
_entity_poly.type
_entity_poly.pdbx_seq_one_letter_code
_entity_poly.pdbx_strand_id
1 'polypeptide(L)'
;MTVITSVLHPDLPSFVSFGEALTDLIRTGPDTWRSVCGGAPWNVAAAMSRLGELSAFAGGISNDVFGQELWQASTDANLDPRFIQQFAKSPLLAVVYETEPPQYFFIGDDSADLHFQPDGLPSGWRRALRWAHFGGISLVREPLARRLLELAEKLKSQGKHISFDPNYRSLMDSSYDETLERMCRIADVIKVSDEDLCGLFRSPDYHTGLAQISAWNPLATVMLTRGAEGASLFHARGDFHAQPPAVAVVDTVGAGDASMAGLLYSLMHHAEAAPEQHLRWAVAAGAAACTAAGAAPPSLTQLEQLAPQVKVWAA
;
A
#
# COMPACT_ATOMS: atom_id res chain seq x y z
N MET A 1 26.41 22.66 -2.32
CA MET A 1 25.10 22.48 -2.93
C MET A 1 25.25 21.43 -4.02
N THR A 2 24.99 20.19 -3.69
CA THR A 2 25.03 19.09 -4.68
C THR A 2 23.65 19.03 -5.28
N VAL A 3 23.51 19.44 -6.52
CA VAL A 3 22.28 19.29 -7.30
C VAL A 3 22.15 17.81 -7.61
N ILE A 4 21.31 17.10 -6.86
CA ILE A 4 20.89 15.75 -7.21
C ILE A 4 19.90 15.92 -8.36
N THR A 5 20.38 15.77 -9.59
CA THR A 5 19.53 15.66 -10.76
C THR A 5 18.83 14.28 -10.67
N SER A 6 17.56 14.28 -10.29
CA SER A 6 16.72 13.11 -10.48
C SER A 6 16.73 12.76 -11.97
N VAL A 7 17.24 11.59 -12.31
CA VAL A 7 17.21 11.11 -13.70
C VAL A 7 15.74 10.77 -14.00
N LEU A 8 15.03 11.70 -14.65
CA LEU A 8 13.69 11.44 -15.16
C LEU A 8 13.81 10.26 -16.16
N HIS A 9 13.23 9.11 -15.81
CA HIS A 9 13.16 7.99 -16.72
C HIS A 9 12.33 8.43 -17.94
N PRO A 10 12.80 8.20 -19.18
CA PRO A 10 12.05 8.58 -20.38
C PRO A 10 10.71 7.84 -20.46
N ASP A 11 10.66 6.65 -19.90
CA ASP A 11 9.46 5.81 -19.87
C ASP A 11 8.53 6.19 -18.71
N LEU A 12 7.26 5.96 -18.91
CA LEU A 12 6.24 6.15 -17.87
C LEU A 12 6.11 4.87 -17.02
N PRO A 13 5.82 4.99 -15.71
CA PRO A 13 5.69 3.85 -14.82
C PRO A 13 4.62 2.85 -15.26
N SER A 14 4.97 1.57 -15.14
CA SER A 14 4.03 0.45 -15.34
C SER A 14 3.22 0.13 -14.09
N PHE A 15 3.68 0.59 -12.94
CA PHE A 15 3.01 0.50 -11.64
C PHE A 15 2.77 1.90 -11.07
N VAL A 16 1.53 2.18 -10.65
CA VAL A 16 1.18 3.44 -9.98
C VAL A 16 0.31 3.15 -8.76
N SER A 17 0.71 3.67 -7.62
CA SER A 17 -0.06 3.63 -6.38
C SER A 17 -0.77 4.96 -6.16
N PHE A 18 -2.07 4.92 -5.92
CA PHE A 18 -2.94 6.08 -5.76
C PHE A 18 -3.45 6.18 -4.33
N GLY A 19 -3.34 7.37 -3.74
CA GLY A 19 -3.87 7.62 -2.41
C GLY A 19 -3.11 8.69 -1.65
N GLU A 20 -2.93 8.47 -0.35
CA GLU A 20 -2.23 9.41 0.53
C GLU A 20 -0.72 9.14 0.62
N ALA A 21 0.03 10.24 0.72
CA ALA A 21 1.27 10.33 1.44
C ALA A 21 1.05 11.30 2.61
N LEU A 22 1.56 10.96 3.77
CA LEU A 22 1.36 11.71 5.00
C LEU A 22 2.65 11.75 5.84
N THR A 23 2.65 12.57 6.87
CA THR A 23 3.70 12.57 7.86
C THR A 23 3.17 12.01 9.17
N ASP A 24 3.79 10.94 9.65
CA ASP A 24 3.57 10.43 11.00
C ASP A 24 4.37 11.29 11.99
N LEU A 25 3.66 11.97 12.92
CA LEU A 25 4.24 12.63 14.07
C LEU A 25 4.21 11.67 15.26
N ILE A 26 5.33 11.03 15.52
CA ILE A 26 5.46 9.99 16.54
C ILE A 26 6.01 10.62 17.81
N ARG A 27 5.28 10.48 18.91
CA ARG A 27 5.73 10.94 20.22
C ARG A 27 6.89 10.07 20.71
N THR A 28 8.03 10.69 21.00
CA THR A 28 9.26 10.02 21.49
C THR A 28 9.61 10.37 22.93
N GLY A 29 8.89 11.32 23.52
CA GLY A 29 9.04 11.75 24.90
C GLY A 29 7.96 12.76 25.30
N PRO A 30 7.98 13.26 26.55
CA PRO A 30 6.95 14.19 27.03
C PRO A 30 6.76 15.41 26.13
N ASP A 31 7.86 15.97 25.63
CA ASP A 31 7.89 17.20 24.85
C ASP A 31 8.59 17.02 23.48
N THR A 32 8.82 15.77 23.04
CA THR A 32 9.56 15.47 21.81
C THR A 32 8.76 14.59 20.86
N TRP A 33 8.86 14.94 19.57
CA TRP A 33 8.20 14.25 18.48
C TRP A 33 9.18 14.01 17.34
N ARG A 34 9.00 12.94 16.61
CA ARG A 34 9.74 12.64 15.39
C ARG A 34 8.79 12.62 14.21
N SER A 35 9.12 13.33 13.13
CA SER A 35 8.42 13.23 11.85
C SER A 35 8.95 12.06 11.03
N VAL A 36 8.06 11.31 10.39
CA VAL A 36 8.39 10.21 9.49
C VAL A 36 7.45 10.28 8.29
N CYS A 37 8.00 10.24 7.08
CA CYS A 37 7.19 10.13 5.86
C CYS A 37 6.54 8.74 5.79
N GLY A 38 5.26 8.70 5.42
CA GLY A 38 4.47 7.47 5.37
C GLY A 38 3.22 7.60 4.51
N GLY A 39 2.27 6.73 4.76
CA GLY A 39 1.04 6.55 3.98
C GLY A 39 1.07 5.21 3.24
N ALA A 40 0.08 4.35 3.46
CA ALA A 40 0.11 2.99 2.92
C ALA A 40 0.29 2.95 1.39
N PRO A 41 -0.43 3.74 0.57
CA PRO A 41 -0.20 3.77 -0.87
C PRO A 41 1.21 4.27 -1.25
N TRP A 42 1.75 5.26 -0.52
CA TRP A 42 3.10 5.74 -0.74
C TRP A 42 4.15 4.68 -0.39
N ASN A 43 3.98 3.96 0.72
CA ASN A 43 4.85 2.87 1.13
C ASN A 43 4.89 1.74 0.09
N VAL A 44 3.73 1.36 -0.46
CA VAL A 44 3.66 0.34 -1.53
C VAL A 44 4.40 0.81 -2.78
N ALA A 45 4.24 2.08 -3.19
CA ALA A 45 4.98 2.63 -4.34
C ALA A 45 6.50 2.59 -4.11
N ALA A 46 6.96 3.03 -2.93
CA ALA A 46 8.36 3.02 -2.54
C ALA A 46 8.93 1.58 -2.50
N ALA A 47 8.15 0.63 -1.98
CA ALA A 47 8.55 -0.77 -1.95
C ALA A 47 8.66 -1.37 -3.36
N MET A 48 7.72 -1.10 -4.26
CA MET A 48 7.80 -1.53 -5.66
C MET A 48 9.04 -0.96 -6.37
N SER A 49 9.33 0.33 -6.16
CA SER A 49 10.54 0.96 -6.69
C SER A 49 11.81 0.30 -6.14
N ARG A 50 11.83 -0.01 -4.83
CA ARG A 50 12.98 -0.67 -4.19
C ARG A 50 13.23 -2.08 -4.71
N LEU A 51 12.19 -2.75 -5.20
CA LEU A 51 12.27 -4.05 -5.89
C LEU A 51 12.71 -3.92 -7.36
N GLY A 52 12.87 -2.71 -7.88
CA GLY A 52 13.35 -2.46 -9.25
C GLY A 52 12.24 -2.18 -10.26
N GLU A 53 10.98 -2.04 -9.85
CA GLU A 53 9.88 -1.67 -10.76
C GLU A 53 9.87 -0.15 -11.01
N LEU A 54 9.59 0.25 -12.28
CA LEU A 54 9.29 1.65 -12.59
C LEU A 54 7.97 2.02 -11.93
N SER A 55 8.06 2.70 -10.79
CA SER A 55 6.95 2.97 -9.89
C SER A 55 6.68 4.45 -9.75
N ALA A 56 5.42 4.81 -9.49
CA ALA A 56 5.03 6.14 -9.08
C ALA A 56 4.03 6.09 -7.93
N PHE A 57 4.11 7.10 -7.08
CA PHE A 57 3.04 7.50 -6.18
C PHE A 57 2.25 8.63 -6.82
N ALA A 58 0.94 8.47 -6.99
CA ALA A 58 0.04 9.45 -7.54
C ALA A 58 -0.87 10.00 -6.45
N GLY A 59 -0.57 11.19 -5.97
CA GLY A 59 -1.28 11.84 -4.88
C GLY A 59 -0.93 13.31 -4.73
N GLY A 60 -1.61 13.97 -3.80
CA GLY A 60 -1.36 15.36 -3.45
C GLY A 60 -0.54 15.48 -2.17
N ILE A 61 0.44 16.39 -2.16
CA ILE A 61 1.22 16.75 -0.98
C ILE A 61 1.21 18.28 -0.78
N SER A 62 1.46 18.74 0.44
CA SER A 62 1.57 20.17 0.72
C SER A 62 2.84 20.77 0.11
N ASN A 63 2.95 22.11 0.10
CA ASN A 63 4.16 22.80 -0.32
C ASN A 63 4.96 23.39 0.86
N ASP A 64 4.61 22.99 2.08
CA ASP A 64 5.31 23.33 3.33
C ASP A 64 6.49 22.39 3.63
N VAL A 65 7.04 22.46 4.84
CA VAL A 65 8.17 21.61 5.26
C VAL A 65 7.84 20.12 5.16
N PHE A 66 6.63 19.70 5.53
CA PHE A 66 6.23 18.30 5.47
C PHE A 66 6.09 17.80 4.03
N GLY A 67 5.50 18.62 3.15
CA GLY A 67 5.42 18.30 1.73
C GLY A 67 6.81 18.27 1.05
N GLN A 68 7.75 19.11 1.49
CA GLN A 68 9.13 19.08 1.01
C GLN A 68 9.85 17.79 1.45
N GLU A 69 9.65 17.36 2.70
CA GLU A 69 10.19 16.08 3.20
C GLU A 69 9.62 14.89 2.42
N LEU A 70 8.30 14.84 2.16
CA LEU A 70 7.66 13.83 1.33
C LEU A 70 8.17 13.83 -0.12
N TRP A 71 8.38 15.00 -0.70
CA TRP A 71 8.98 15.13 -2.02
C TRP A 71 10.39 14.56 -2.06
N GLN A 72 11.22 14.91 -1.07
CA GLN A 72 12.59 14.40 -0.97
C GLN A 72 12.59 12.88 -0.76
N ALA A 73 11.77 12.38 0.17
CA ALA A 73 11.64 10.93 0.40
C ALA A 73 11.18 10.18 -0.84
N SER A 74 10.27 10.76 -1.63
CA SER A 74 9.82 10.17 -2.90
C SER A 74 10.94 10.15 -3.95
N THR A 75 11.77 11.19 -3.98
CA THR A 75 12.95 11.28 -4.84
C THR A 75 13.99 10.23 -4.46
N ASP A 76 14.26 10.09 -3.16
CA ASP A 76 15.21 9.11 -2.61
C ASP A 76 14.73 7.67 -2.83
N ALA A 77 13.41 7.46 -2.82
CA ALA A 77 12.77 6.20 -3.19
C ALA A 77 12.72 5.97 -4.71
N ASN A 78 13.26 6.86 -5.53
CA ASN A 78 13.25 6.79 -6.99
C ASN A 78 11.84 6.66 -7.61
N LEU A 79 10.85 7.32 -6.98
CA LEU A 79 9.50 7.42 -7.54
C LEU A 79 9.45 8.48 -8.64
N ASP A 80 8.61 8.28 -9.64
CA ASP A 80 8.44 9.26 -10.72
C ASP A 80 7.75 10.55 -10.20
N PRO A 81 8.45 11.69 -10.11
CA PRO A 81 7.93 12.90 -9.50
C PRO A 81 6.80 13.55 -10.33
N ARG A 82 6.64 13.18 -11.61
CA ARG A 82 5.58 13.69 -12.48
C ARG A 82 4.17 13.31 -12.01
N PHE A 83 4.06 12.34 -11.11
CA PHE A 83 2.79 11.85 -10.55
C PHE A 83 2.41 12.52 -9.23
N ILE A 84 3.33 13.24 -8.59
CA ILE A 84 3.10 13.95 -7.34
C ILE A 84 2.63 15.37 -7.63
N GLN A 85 1.52 15.78 -7.03
CA GLN A 85 0.97 17.13 -7.16
C GLN A 85 1.17 17.90 -5.85
N GLN A 86 1.72 19.13 -5.93
CA GLN A 86 1.91 19.98 -4.76
C GLN A 86 0.85 21.07 -4.69
N PHE A 87 0.30 21.29 -3.50
CA PHE A 87 -0.75 22.27 -3.24
C PHE A 87 -0.38 23.18 -2.07
N ALA A 88 -0.79 24.46 -2.16
CA ALA A 88 -0.72 25.42 -1.04
C ALA A 88 -1.85 25.14 -0.04
N LYS A 89 -1.83 23.94 0.55
CA LYS A 89 -2.80 23.41 1.50
C LYS A 89 -2.07 22.79 2.68
N SER A 90 -2.78 22.56 3.78
CA SER A 90 -2.23 21.89 4.95
C SER A 90 -1.73 20.49 4.61
N PRO A 91 -0.69 19.97 5.29
CA PRO A 91 -0.28 18.59 5.17
C PRO A 91 -1.34 17.65 5.77
N LEU A 92 -1.34 16.40 5.34
CA LEU A 92 -2.01 15.33 6.05
C LEU A 92 -1.04 14.76 7.10
N LEU A 93 -1.45 14.79 8.36
CA LEU A 93 -0.64 14.29 9.48
C LEU A 93 -1.36 13.17 10.20
N ALA A 94 -0.60 12.14 10.59
CA ALA A 94 -1.02 11.16 11.59
C ALA A 94 -0.27 11.45 12.89
N VAL A 95 -0.98 11.78 13.96
CA VAL A 95 -0.38 12.07 15.26
C VAL A 95 -0.43 10.81 16.11
N VAL A 96 0.71 10.13 16.23
CA VAL A 96 0.88 8.89 17.00
C VAL A 96 1.36 9.26 18.39
N TYR A 97 0.44 9.27 19.37
CA TYR A 97 0.75 9.72 20.74
C TYR A 97 1.07 8.57 21.70
N GLU A 98 0.75 7.32 21.33
CA GLU A 98 1.18 6.08 21.98
C GLU A 98 1.60 5.06 20.91
N THR A 99 2.62 4.27 21.20
CA THR A 99 3.16 3.27 20.25
C THR A 99 2.82 1.83 20.63
N GLU A 100 2.47 1.55 21.90
CA GLU A 100 2.15 0.21 22.41
C GLU A 100 0.96 0.22 23.38
N PRO A 101 -0.27 -0.14 22.96
CA PRO A 101 -0.70 -0.33 21.57
C PRO A 101 -0.74 1.01 20.80
N PRO A 102 -0.59 1.01 19.48
CA PRO A 102 -0.59 2.24 18.69
C PRO A 102 -1.91 3.01 18.84
N GLN A 103 -1.82 4.27 19.28
CA GLN A 103 -2.95 5.20 19.32
C GLN A 103 -2.60 6.46 18.55
N TYR A 104 -3.49 6.86 17.66
CA TYR A 104 -3.25 7.99 16.76
C TYR A 104 -4.56 8.62 16.30
N PHE A 105 -4.45 9.84 15.79
CA PHE A 105 -5.53 10.53 15.08
C PHE A 105 -4.95 11.28 13.87
N PHE A 106 -5.84 11.63 12.94
CA PHE A 106 -5.44 12.36 11.74
C PHE A 106 -5.79 13.85 11.84
N ILE A 107 -4.90 14.69 11.30
CA ILE A 107 -5.14 16.11 11.05
C ILE A 107 -5.06 16.32 9.56
N GLY A 108 -6.15 16.81 8.93
CA GLY A 108 -6.16 16.99 7.48
C GLY A 108 -7.55 17.31 6.92
N ASP A 109 -8.34 18.21 7.54
CA ASP A 109 -9.71 18.54 7.11
C ASP A 109 -9.80 19.08 5.67
N ASP A 110 -8.82 19.90 5.23
CA ASP A 110 -8.67 20.39 3.86
C ASP A 110 -7.21 20.24 3.42
N SER A 111 -6.64 19.06 3.67
CA SER A 111 -5.25 18.77 3.37
C SER A 111 -5.01 18.56 1.87
N ALA A 112 -3.76 18.69 1.48
CA ALA A 112 -3.29 18.69 0.10
C ALA A 112 -3.70 17.42 -0.68
N ASP A 113 -3.74 16.26 -0.03
CA ASP A 113 -4.15 14.99 -0.64
C ASP A 113 -5.56 15.04 -1.21
N LEU A 114 -6.51 15.74 -0.53
CA LEU A 114 -7.89 15.89 -0.99
C LEU A 114 -8.02 16.68 -2.31
N HIS A 115 -6.97 17.40 -2.72
CA HIS A 115 -6.93 18.21 -3.93
C HIS A 115 -6.32 17.49 -5.14
N PHE A 116 -5.85 16.27 -4.98
CA PHE A 116 -5.30 15.48 -6.09
C PHE A 116 -6.28 15.34 -7.26
N GLN A 117 -5.78 15.56 -8.48
CA GLN A 117 -6.56 15.52 -9.72
C GLN A 117 -5.93 14.51 -10.70
N PRO A 118 -6.56 13.36 -10.95
CA PRO A 118 -6.03 12.37 -11.89
C PRO A 118 -5.81 12.87 -13.32
N ASP A 119 -6.56 13.89 -13.74
CA ASP A 119 -6.42 14.48 -15.07
C ASP A 119 -5.17 15.37 -15.21
N GLY A 120 -4.53 15.76 -14.11
CA GLY A 120 -3.25 16.44 -14.09
C GLY A 120 -2.03 15.54 -14.26
N LEU A 121 -2.21 14.23 -14.40
CA LEU A 121 -1.12 13.26 -14.59
C LEU A 121 -0.52 13.33 -16.01
N PRO A 122 0.74 12.87 -16.21
CA PRO A 122 1.45 12.97 -17.48
C PRO A 122 0.70 12.33 -18.64
N SER A 123 0.71 12.97 -19.82
CA SER A 123 0.06 12.42 -21.01
C SER A 123 0.60 11.00 -21.33
N GLY A 124 -0.30 10.07 -21.62
CA GLY A 124 0.06 8.69 -21.98
C GLY A 124 0.23 7.73 -20.80
N TRP A 125 0.18 8.20 -19.57
CA TRP A 125 0.38 7.36 -18.39
C TRP A 125 -0.56 6.14 -18.33
N ARG A 126 -1.85 6.31 -18.70
CA ARG A 126 -2.82 5.19 -18.72
C ARG A 126 -2.43 4.10 -19.73
N ARG A 127 -1.72 4.44 -20.80
CA ARG A 127 -1.25 3.45 -21.79
C ARG A 127 -0.07 2.65 -21.22
N ALA A 128 0.87 3.29 -20.53
CA ALA A 128 2.02 2.64 -19.92
C ALA A 128 1.63 1.77 -18.72
N LEU A 129 0.62 2.21 -17.95
CA LEU A 129 0.15 1.54 -16.75
C LEU A 129 -0.26 0.08 -17.02
N ARG A 130 0.23 -0.82 -16.20
CA ARG A 130 -0.20 -2.23 -16.12
C ARG A 130 -1.00 -2.49 -14.85
N TRP A 131 -0.49 -2.02 -13.71
CA TRP A 131 -1.07 -2.20 -12.39
C TRP A 131 -1.32 -0.87 -11.68
N ALA A 132 -2.50 -0.71 -11.14
CA ALA A 132 -2.89 0.39 -10.26
C ALA A 132 -3.18 -0.15 -8.87
N HIS A 133 -2.53 0.43 -7.86
CA HIS A 133 -2.79 0.11 -6.47
C HIS A 133 -3.61 1.22 -5.80
N PHE A 134 -4.59 0.81 -4.99
CA PHE A 134 -5.44 1.70 -4.21
C PHE A 134 -5.55 1.18 -2.77
N GLY A 135 -5.65 2.08 -1.81
CA GLY A 135 -5.80 1.68 -0.41
C GLY A 135 -5.76 2.85 0.56
N GLY A 136 -5.67 2.50 1.85
CA GLY A 136 -5.53 3.45 2.93
C GLY A 136 -6.73 4.36 3.13
N ILE A 137 -6.50 5.45 3.87
CA ILE A 137 -7.58 6.38 4.26
C ILE A 137 -8.09 7.27 3.13
N SER A 138 -7.43 7.30 1.99
CA SER A 138 -7.85 8.11 0.84
C SER A 138 -9.21 7.70 0.30
N LEU A 139 -9.58 6.42 0.48
CA LEU A 139 -10.84 5.87 -0.01
C LEU A 139 -12.03 6.09 0.95
N VAL A 140 -11.81 6.74 2.09
CA VAL A 140 -12.88 7.16 3.03
C VAL A 140 -12.99 8.68 3.12
N ARG A 141 -12.01 9.43 2.58
CA ARG A 141 -11.94 10.89 2.70
C ARG A 141 -12.46 11.59 1.43
N GLU A 142 -13.65 12.16 1.54
CA GLU A 142 -14.23 12.96 0.44
C GLU A 142 -13.55 14.34 0.29
N PRO A 143 -13.43 14.87 -0.92
CA PRO A 143 -13.95 14.35 -2.21
C PRO A 143 -12.98 13.40 -2.93
N LEU A 144 -11.84 13.07 -2.34
CA LEU A 144 -10.81 12.23 -2.93
C LEU A 144 -11.31 10.78 -3.12
N ALA A 145 -12.02 10.25 -2.13
CA ALA A 145 -12.53 8.87 -2.14
C ALA A 145 -13.31 8.56 -3.42
N ARG A 146 -14.29 9.40 -3.74
CA ARG A 146 -15.09 9.26 -4.97
C ARG A 146 -14.24 9.34 -6.23
N ARG A 147 -13.29 10.30 -6.32
CA ARG A 147 -12.40 10.44 -7.48
C ARG A 147 -11.54 9.20 -7.71
N LEU A 148 -11.01 8.63 -6.63
CA LEU A 148 -10.17 7.43 -6.70
C LEU A 148 -10.99 6.19 -7.07
N LEU A 149 -12.20 6.05 -6.53
CA LEU A 149 -13.09 4.95 -6.87
C LEU A 149 -13.50 4.99 -8.34
N GLU A 150 -13.93 6.16 -8.84
CA GLU A 150 -14.25 6.36 -10.26
C GLU A 150 -13.03 6.10 -11.16
N LEU A 151 -11.85 6.50 -10.72
CA LEU A 151 -10.59 6.22 -11.43
C LEU A 151 -10.30 4.72 -11.49
N ALA A 152 -10.42 4.01 -10.37
CA ALA A 152 -10.19 2.57 -10.30
C ALA A 152 -11.13 1.80 -11.24
N GLU A 153 -12.43 2.12 -11.22
CA GLU A 153 -13.43 1.54 -12.13
C GLU A 153 -13.10 1.81 -13.60
N LYS A 154 -12.71 3.05 -13.91
CA LYS A 154 -12.30 3.43 -15.27
C LYS A 154 -11.05 2.68 -15.73
N LEU A 155 -10.04 2.56 -14.88
CA LEU A 155 -8.82 1.81 -15.20
C LEU A 155 -9.13 0.32 -15.40
N LYS A 156 -9.98 -0.27 -14.55
CA LYS A 156 -10.45 -1.65 -14.72
C LYS A 156 -11.15 -1.86 -16.05
N SER A 157 -12.04 -0.96 -16.44
CA SER A 157 -12.74 -1.01 -17.74
C SER A 157 -11.80 -0.89 -18.95
N GLN A 158 -10.61 -0.32 -18.76
CA GLN A 158 -9.53 -0.22 -19.73
C GLN A 158 -8.58 -1.41 -19.73
N GLY A 159 -8.89 -2.48 -18.99
CA GLY A 159 -8.09 -3.70 -18.91
C GLY A 159 -6.84 -3.56 -18.04
N LYS A 160 -6.80 -2.60 -17.12
CA LYS A 160 -5.72 -2.49 -16.14
C LYS A 160 -5.99 -3.40 -14.95
N HIS A 161 -4.91 -3.93 -14.37
CA HIS A 161 -5.02 -4.68 -13.12
C HIS A 161 -5.15 -3.74 -11.95
N ILE A 162 -6.04 -4.08 -11.03
CA ILE A 162 -6.31 -3.31 -9.81
C ILE A 162 -5.89 -4.15 -8.60
N SER A 163 -5.05 -3.58 -7.75
CA SER A 163 -4.78 -4.11 -6.42
C SER A 163 -5.37 -3.19 -5.36
N PHE A 164 -5.90 -3.78 -4.30
CA PHE A 164 -6.59 -3.09 -3.24
C PHE A 164 -6.14 -3.58 -1.86
N ASP A 165 -5.77 -2.63 -0.99
CA ASP A 165 -5.50 -2.87 0.42
C ASP A 165 -6.28 -1.83 1.23
N PRO A 166 -7.43 -2.15 1.82
CA PRO A 166 -8.20 -1.19 2.61
C PRO A 166 -7.39 -0.63 3.77
N ASN A 167 -6.52 -1.45 4.39
CA ASN A 167 -5.66 -1.04 5.49
C ASN A 167 -6.48 -0.28 6.55
N TYR A 168 -7.39 -1.00 7.20
CA TYR A 168 -8.44 -0.46 8.07
C TYR A 168 -7.95 0.60 9.05
N ARG A 169 -8.74 1.65 9.17
CA ARG A 169 -8.58 2.69 10.19
C ARG A 169 -9.94 3.07 10.76
N SER A 170 -9.97 3.58 11.97
CA SER A 170 -11.22 3.94 12.69
C SER A 170 -12.12 4.95 11.94
N LEU A 171 -11.60 5.65 10.94
CA LEU A 171 -12.37 6.50 10.02
C LEU A 171 -13.30 5.70 9.09
N MET A 172 -13.04 4.40 8.91
CA MET A 172 -13.78 3.52 8.00
C MET A 172 -14.98 2.92 8.75
N ASP A 173 -15.99 3.74 8.99
CA ASP A 173 -17.27 3.33 9.57
C ASP A 173 -18.24 2.77 8.50
N SER A 174 -19.54 2.69 8.81
CA SER A 174 -20.55 2.18 7.88
C SER A 174 -20.70 2.99 6.59
N SER A 175 -20.24 4.24 6.54
CA SER A 175 -20.24 5.04 5.31
C SER A 175 -19.22 4.53 4.28
N TYR A 176 -18.23 3.77 4.72
CA TYR A 176 -17.21 3.17 3.85
C TYR A 176 -17.67 1.86 3.19
N ASP A 177 -18.74 1.24 3.67
CA ASP A 177 -19.16 -0.11 3.22
C ASP A 177 -19.40 -0.19 1.70
N GLU A 178 -20.02 0.82 1.11
CA GLU A 178 -20.23 0.87 -0.35
C GLU A 178 -18.92 0.96 -1.11
N THR A 179 -17.99 1.80 -0.66
CA THR A 179 -16.66 1.93 -1.28
C THR A 179 -15.88 0.62 -1.17
N LEU A 180 -15.91 -0.03 0.00
CA LEU A 180 -15.28 -1.33 0.23
C LEU A 180 -15.80 -2.38 -0.75
N GLU A 181 -17.12 -2.53 -0.86
CA GLU A 181 -17.75 -3.49 -1.77
C GLU A 181 -17.36 -3.21 -3.22
N ARG A 182 -17.48 -1.96 -3.68
CA ARG A 182 -17.17 -1.57 -5.07
C ARG A 182 -15.69 -1.82 -5.40
N MET A 183 -14.78 -1.47 -4.51
CA MET A 183 -13.35 -1.76 -4.70
C MET A 183 -13.08 -3.28 -4.74
N CYS A 184 -13.64 -4.05 -3.82
CA CYS A 184 -13.50 -5.51 -3.81
C CYS A 184 -14.01 -6.14 -5.12
N ARG A 185 -15.14 -5.67 -5.68
CA ARG A 185 -15.73 -6.20 -6.92
C ARG A 185 -14.83 -6.03 -8.14
N ILE A 186 -14.00 -5.00 -8.18
CA ILE A 186 -13.14 -4.70 -9.34
C ILE A 186 -11.68 -5.10 -9.17
N ALA A 187 -11.23 -5.37 -7.95
CA ALA A 187 -9.83 -5.71 -7.67
C ALA A 187 -9.45 -7.09 -8.20
N ASP A 188 -8.27 -7.20 -8.80
CA ASP A 188 -7.66 -8.49 -9.17
C ASP A 188 -6.92 -9.11 -7.98
N VAL A 189 -6.39 -8.24 -7.12
CA VAL A 189 -5.70 -8.62 -5.90
C VAL A 189 -6.25 -7.80 -4.74
N ILE A 190 -6.61 -8.48 -3.66
CA ILE A 190 -7.05 -7.86 -2.40
C ILE A 190 -6.12 -8.37 -1.29
N LYS A 191 -5.51 -7.45 -0.54
CA LYS A 191 -4.82 -7.81 0.70
C LYS A 191 -5.60 -7.27 1.88
N VAL A 192 -5.76 -8.09 2.88
CA VAL A 192 -6.36 -7.73 4.17
C VAL A 192 -5.62 -8.43 5.29
N SER A 193 -5.61 -7.86 6.50
CA SER A 193 -5.25 -8.59 7.71
C SER A 193 -6.50 -9.11 8.41
N ASP A 194 -6.34 -10.00 9.36
CA ASP A 194 -7.40 -10.43 10.27
C ASP A 194 -7.97 -9.24 11.08
N GLU A 195 -7.10 -8.32 11.51
CA GLU A 195 -7.49 -7.08 12.19
C GLU A 195 -8.30 -6.16 11.26
N ASP A 196 -7.87 -6.00 10.00
CA ASP A 196 -8.61 -5.23 8.99
C ASP A 196 -10.02 -5.78 8.82
N LEU A 197 -10.16 -7.11 8.68
CA LEU A 197 -11.46 -7.75 8.50
C LEU A 197 -12.35 -7.58 9.72
N CYS A 198 -11.80 -7.73 10.93
CA CYS A 198 -12.56 -7.49 12.15
C CYS A 198 -13.08 -6.05 12.22
N GLY A 199 -12.25 -5.07 11.87
CA GLY A 199 -12.62 -3.66 11.88
C GLY A 199 -13.62 -3.30 10.78
N LEU A 200 -13.37 -3.67 9.55
CA LEU A 200 -14.20 -3.36 8.38
C LEU A 200 -15.60 -3.96 8.50
N PHE A 201 -15.71 -5.19 8.97
CA PHE A 201 -17.00 -5.88 9.11
C PHE A 201 -17.59 -5.77 10.51
N ARG A 202 -16.90 -5.04 11.42
CA ARG A 202 -17.38 -4.83 12.80
C ARG A 202 -17.75 -6.13 13.51
N SER A 203 -16.92 -7.16 13.28
CA SER A 203 -17.10 -8.53 13.78
C SER A 203 -15.80 -9.02 14.43
N PRO A 204 -15.86 -9.70 15.58
CA PRO A 204 -14.68 -10.33 16.16
C PRO A 204 -14.20 -11.55 15.37
N ASP A 205 -15.03 -12.07 14.45
CA ASP A 205 -14.69 -13.17 13.57
C ASP A 205 -14.34 -12.69 12.15
N TYR A 206 -13.06 -12.67 11.83
CA TYR A 206 -12.56 -12.26 10.52
C TYR A 206 -13.02 -13.17 9.37
N HIS A 207 -13.38 -14.42 9.65
CA HIS A 207 -13.87 -15.36 8.62
C HIS A 207 -15.15 -14.84 7.96
N THR A 208 -16.02 -14.17 8.71
CA THR A 208 -17.22 -13.54 8.15
C THR A 208 -16.85 -12.51 7.08
N GLY A 209 -15.89 -11.64 7.36
CA GLY A 209 -15.42 -10.64 6.41
C GLY A 209 -14.74 -11.25 5.19
N LEU A 210 -13.90 -12.27 5.40
CA LEU A 210 -13.23 -12.99 4.32
C LEU A 210 -14.24 -13.68 3.38
N ALA A 211 -15.25 -14.34 3.93
CA ALA A 211 -16.33 -14.95 3.16
C ALA A 211 -17.11 -13.92 2.33
N GLN A 212 -17.36 -12.74 2.91
CA GLN A 212 -18.07 -11.66 2.22
C GLN A 212 -17.24 -11.10 1.06
N ILE A 213 -15.94 -10.86 1.23
CA ILE A 213 -15.03 -10.42 0.15
C ILE A 213 -15.02 -11.45 -0.98
N SER A 214 -14.89 -12.73 -0.65
CA SER A 214 -14.92 -13.84 -1.62
C SER A 214 -16.25 -13.92 -2.37
N ALA A 215 -17.36 -13.63 -1.69
CA ALA A 215 -18.68 -13.58 -2.31
C ALA A 215 -18.84 -12.38 -3.26
N TRP A 216 -18.28 -11.23 -2.93
CA TRP A 216 -18.29 -10.06 -3.81
C TRP A 216 -17.45 -10.25 -5.08
N ASN A 217 -16.31 -10.93 -4.96
CA ASN A 217 -15.41 -11.18 -6.10
C ASN A 217 -14.72 -12.54 -5.99
N PRO A 218 -15.36 -13.61 -6.49
CA PRO A 218 -14.80 -14.96 -6.43
C PRO A 218 -13.59 -15.18 -7.37
N LEU A 219 -13.26 -14.18 -8.21
CA LEU A 219 -12.12 -14.24 -9.14
C LEU A 219 -10.89 -13.52 -8.60
N ALA A 220 -11.04 -12.71 -7.56
CA ALA A 220 -9.90 -12.01 -6.96
C ALA A 220 -8.94 -12.98 -6.30
N THR A 221 -7.65 -12.68 -6.39
CA THR A 221 -6.65 -13.26 -5.50
C THR A 221 -6.70 -12.51 -4.17
N VAL A 222 -7.06 -13.20 -3.07
CA VAL A 222 -7.14 -12.59 -1.74
C VAL A 222 -5.97 -13.06 -0.90
N MET A 223 -5.16 -12.13 -0.39
CA MET A 223 -4.11 -12.39 0.58
C MET A 223 -4.57 -11.94 1.97
N LEU A 224 -4.66 -12.90 2.89
CA LEU A 224 -4.94 -12.66 4.31
C LEU A 224 -3.62 -12.74 5.09
N THR A 225 -3.23 -11.64 5.75
CA THR A 225 -2.04 -11.60 6.62
C THR A 225 -2.44 -11.70 8.09
N ARG A 226 -1.61 -12.40 8.90
CA ARG A 226 -1.83 -12.61 10.35
C ARG A 226 -0.52 -12.42 11.12
N GLY A 227 0.19 -11.35 10.83
CA GLY A 227 1.47 -11.03 11.49
C GLY A 227 2.43 -12.22 11.55
N ALA A 228 2.86 -12.59 12.74
CA ALA A 228 3.79 -13.69 12.96
C ALA A 228 3.22 -15.09 12.60
N GLU A 229 1.90 -15.25 12.53
CA GLU A 229 1.25 -16.48 12.09
C GLU A 229 1.35 -16.67 10.56
N GLY A 230 1.84 -15.68 9.84
CA GLY A 230 2.09 -15.73 8.40
C GLY A 230 0.92 -15.23 7.57
N ALA A 231 0.72 -15.83 6.40
CA ALA A 231 -0.31 -15.39 5.46
C ALA A 231 -0.96 -16.58 4.74
N SER A 232 -2.17 -16.32 4.22
CA SER A 232 -2.89 -17.23 3.35
C SER A 232 -3.19 -16.53 2.03
N LEU A 233 -3.16 -17.28 0.94
CA LEU A 233 -3.53 -16.83 -0.40
C LEU A 233 -4.70 -17.66 -0.89
N PHE A 234 -5.84 -17.04 -1.11
CA PHE A 234 -7.02 -17.63 -1.72
C PHE A 234 -7.01 -17.28 -3.21
N HIS A 235 -6.92 -18.32 -4.05
CA HIS A 235 -6.70 -18.14 -5.48
C HIS A 235 -7.50 -19.18 -6.26
N ALA A 236 -7.89 -18.87 -7.51
CA ALA A 236 -8.67 -19.79 -8.35
C ALA A 236 -8.04 -21.18 -8.56
N ARG A 237 -6.72 -21.32 -8.36
CA ARG A 237 -5.97 -22.59 -8.46
C ARG A 237 -5.79 -23.31 -7.12
N GLY A 238 -6.43 -22.84 -6.05
CA GLY A 238 -6.37 -23.43 -4.70
C GLY A 238 -5.95 -22.42 -3.65
N ASP A 239 -6.10 -22.83 -2.40
CA ASP A 239 -5.75 -22.03 -1.23
C ASP A 239 -4.40 -22.49 -0.68
N PHE A 240 -3.59 -21.53 -0.28
CA PHE A 240 -2.23 -21.77 0.19
C PHE A 240 -1.97 -21.00 1.48
N HIS A 241 -1.16 -21.60 2.35
CA HIS A 241 -0.71 -20.97 3.59
C HIS A 241 0.81 -20.84 3.58
N ALA A 242 1.32 -19.80 4.21
CA ALA A 242 2.74 -19.57 4.35
C ALA A 242 3.10 -19.10 5.75
N GLN A 243 4.23 -19.59 6.25
CA GLN A 243 4.82 -19.15 7.50
C GLN A 243 6.12 -18.38 7.19
N PRO A 244 6.30 -17.17 7.80
CA PRO A 244 7.50 -16.39 7.58
C PRO A 244 8.75 -17.10 8.11
N PRO A 245 9.93 -16.81 7.54
CA PRO A 245 11.19 -17.24 8.13
C PRO A 245 11.42 -16.52 9.45
N ALA A 246 12.20 -17.13 10.33
CA ALA A 246 12.63 -16.47 11.57
C ALA A 246 13.57 -15.31 11.23
N VAL A 247 13.21 -14.11 11.64
CA VAL A 247 13.99 -12.88 11.49
C VAL A 247 14.10 -12.16 12.83
N ALA A 248 15.15 -11.35 13.00
CA ALA A 248 15.25 -10.44 14.13
C ALA A 248 14.31 -9.26 13.88
N VAL A 249 13.15 -9.25 14.53
CA VAL A 249 12.16 -8.19 14.40
C VAL A 249 12.66 -6.93 15.11
N VAL A 250 12.74 -5.83 14.37
CA VAL A 250 13.08 -4.48 14.86
C VAL A 250 11.80 -3.62 14.92
N ASP A 251 10.98 -3.67 13.87
CA ASP A 251 9.75 -2.90 13.74
C ASP A 251 8.79 -3.63 12.79
N THR A 252 7.50 -3.50 12.97
CA THR A 252 6.48 -4.12 12.11
C THR A 252 5.78 -3.12 11.18
N VAL A 253 6.09 -1.83 11.32
CA VAL A 253 5.53 -0.76 10.48
C VAL A 253 5.90 -0.99 9.01
N GLY A 254 4.91 -0.93 8.12
CA GLY A 254 5.07 -1.14 6.68
C GLY A 254 5.25 -2.59 6.24
N ALA A 255 5.20 -3.59 7.15
CA ALA A 255 5.30 -5.01 6.77
C ALA A 255 4.14 -5.43 5.85
N GLY A 256 2.92 -4.93 6.08
CA GLY A 256 1.76 -5.13 5.21
C GLY A 256 1.97 -4.55 3.81
N ASP A 257 2.45 -3.31 3.73
CA ASP A 257 2.73 -2.61 2.48
C ASP A 257 3.84 -3.32 1.68
N ALA A 258 4.90 -3.77 2.38
CA ALA A 258 5.97 -4.57 1.78
C ALA A 258 5.45 -5.93 1.27
N SER A 259 4.57 -6.60 2.03
CA SER A 259 3.95 -7.87 1.60
C SER A 259 3.11 -7.67 0.34
N MET A 260 2.32 -6.59 0.26
CA MET A 260 1.59 -6.24 -0.95
C MET A 260 2.54 -6.02 -2.12
N ALA A 261 3.61 -5.24 -1.93
CA ALA A 261 4.60 -5.00 -2.98
C ALA A 261 5.28 -6.29 -3.45
N GLY A 262 5.67 -7.18 -2.54
CA GLY A 262 6.25 -8.49 -2.86
C GLY A 262 5.31 -9.38 -3.69
N LEU A 263 4.02 -9.41 -3.33
CA LEU A 263 2.98 -10.10 -4.10
C LEU A 263 2.86 -9.53 -5.52
N LEU A 264 2.70 -8.20 -5.62
CA LEU A 264 2.53 -7.51 -6.90
C LEU A 264 3.76 -7.64 -7.80
N TYR A 265 4.95 -7.49 -7.23
CA TYR A 265 6.20 -7.70 -7.97
C TYR A 265 6.25 -9.12 -8.56
N SER A 266 5.94 -10.13 -7.77
CA SER A 266 5.90 -11.51 -8.25
C SER A 266 4.87 -11.73 -9.35
N LEU A 267 3.68 -11.16 -9.24
CA LEU A 267 2.63 -11.23 -10.28
C LEU A 267 3.03 -10.50 -11.56
N MET A 268 3.77 -9.40 -11.46
CA MET A 268 4.21 -8.61 -12.63
C MET A 268 5.37 -9.25 -13.40
N HIS A 269 6.30 -9.88 -12.69
CA HIS A 269 7.55 -10.39 -13.27
C HIS A 269 7.57 -11.93 -13.43
N HIS A 270 6.70 -12.62 -12.71
CA HIS A 270 6.61 -14.10 -12.71
C HIS A 270 5.16 -14.57 -12.91
N ALA A 271 4.42 -13.94 -13.84
CA ALA A 271 2.97 -14.17 -14.02
C ALA A 271 2.56 -15.65 -14.16
N GLU A 272 3.42 -16.47 -14.77
CA GLU A 272 3.17 -17.90 -14.97
C GLU A 272 3.57 -18.79 -13.78
N ALA A 273 4.11 -18.19 -12.72
CA ALA A 273 4.51 -18.95 -11.53
C ALA A 273 3.29 -19.56 -10.81
N ALA A 274 3.54 -20.55 -10.00
CA ALA A 274 2.52 -21.14 -9.14
C ALA A 274 2.11 -20.14 -8.03
N PRO A 275 0.84 -20.16 -7.56
CA PRO A 275 0.37 -19.24 -6.52
C PRO A 275 1.22 -19.28 -5.24
N GLU A 276 1.78 -20.44 -4.90
CA GLU A 276 2.70 -20.65 -3.78
C GLU A 276 3.95 -19.75 -3.90
N GLN A 277 4.42 -19.53 -5.12
CA GLN A 277 5.57 -18.70 -5.37
C GLN A 277 5.23 -17.23 -5.11
N HIS A 278 4.05 -16.78 -5.54
CA HIS A 278 3.59 -15.41 -5.28
C HIS A 278 3.42 -15.16 -3.77
N LEU A 279 2.81 -16.12 -3.04
CA LEU A 279 2.68 -16.03 -1.58
C LEU A 279 4.05 -16.04 -0.88
N ARG A 280 5.00 -16.83 -1.38
CA ARG A 280 6.37 -16.88 -0.87
C ARG A 280 7.08 -15.52 -0.95
N TRP A 281 6.94 -14.82 -2.07
CA TRP A 281 7.48 -13.49 -2.26
C TRP A 281 6.84 -12.44 -1.34
N ALA A 282 5.52 -12.51 -1.21
CA ALA A 282 4.77 -11.62 -0.32
C ALA A 282 5.23 -11.74 1.14
N VAL A 283 5.29 -12.99 1.65
CA VAL A 283 5.68 -13.24 3.04
C VAL A 283 7.15 -12.93 3.29
N ALA A 284 8.04 -13.19 2.32
CA ALA A 284 9.44 -12.81 2.40
C ALA A 284 9.61 -11.29 2.48
N ALA A 285 8.82 -10.52 1.70
CA ALA A 285 8.88 -9.07 1.71
C ALA A 285 8.43 -8.48 3.06
N GLY A 286 7.33 -8.97 3.62
CA GLY A 286 6.87 -8.57 4.95
C GLY A 286 7.88 -8.89 6.04
N ALA A 287 8.44 -10.11 6.03
CA ALA A 287 9.46 -10.51 6.99
C ALA A 287 10.74 -9.67 6.87
N ALA A 288 11.17 -9.35 5.64
CA ALA A 288 12.34 -8.51 5.41
C ALA A 288 12.13 -7.07 5.91
N ALA A 289 10.95 -6.50 5.70
CA ALA A 289 10.61 -5.17 6.20
C ALA A 289 10.70 -5.10 7.72
N CYS A 290 10.30 -6.15 8.43
CA CYS A 290 10.39 -6.20 9.88
C CYS A 290 11.83 -6.15 10.45
N THR A 291 12.86 -6.29 9.63
CA THR A 291 14.28 -6.27 10.10
C THR A 291 14.87 -4.87 10.23
N ALA A 292 14.13 -3.83 9.88
CA ALA A 292 14.57 -2.44 9.97
C ALA A 292 13.52 -1.57 10.68
N ALA A 293 13.94 -0.41 11.18
CA ALA A 293 13.04 0.52 11.85
C ALA A 293 12.20 1.33 10.83
N GLY A 294 10.92 1.52 11.14
CA GLY A 294 9.96 2.23 10.29
C GLY A 294 9.59 1.45 9.02
N ALA A 295 8.82 2.08 8.12
CA ALA A 295 8.39 1.47 6.86
C ALA A 295 9.55 1.38 5.85
N ALA A 296 10.59 0.61 6.19
CA ALA A 296 11.77 0.43 5.36
C ALA A 296 11.55 -0.71 4.34
N PRO A 297 11.35 -0.38 3.04
CA PRO A 297 11.08 -1.40 2.03
C PRO A 297 12.32 -2.25 1.76
N PRO A 298 12.14 -3.61 1.67
CA PRO A 298 13.24 -4.51 1.41
C PRO A 298 13.75 -4.38 -0.04
N SER A 299 15.04 -4.66 -0.23
CA SER A 299 15.62 -4.80 -1.56
C SER A 299 15.27 -6.15 -2.21
N LEU A 300 15.35 -6.19 -3.55
CA LEU A 300 15.18 -7.45 -4.30
C LEU A 300 16.10 -8.56 -3.80
N THR A 301 17.38 -8.24 -3.54
CA THR A 301 18.35 -9.20 -3.00
C THR A 301 17.93 -9.79 -1.65
N GLN A 302 17.36 -8.97 -0.76
CA GLN A 302 16.83 -9.48 0.53
C GLN A 302 15.65 -10.43 0.31
N LEU A 303 14.75 -10.11 -0.63
CA LEU A 303 13.65 -10.99 -0.99
C LEU A 303 14.15 -12.33 -1.55
N GLU A 304 15.08 -12.30 -2.50
CA GLU A 304 15.67 -13.50 -3.10
C GLU A 304 16.35 -14.40 -2.07
N GLN A 305 16.95 -13.82 -1.03
CA GLN A 305 17.58 -14.56 0.06
C GLN A 305 16.56 -15.15 1.04
N LEU A 306 15.46 -14.45 1.32
CA LEU A 306 14.46 -14.89 2.30
C LEU A 306 13.36 -15.77 1.68
N ALA A 307 12.98 -15.56 0.44
CA ALA A 307 11.90 -16.30 -0.19
C ALA A 307 12.08 -17.84 -0.15
N PRO A 308 13.28 -18.41 -0.35
CA PRO A 308 13.47 -19.87 -0.22
C PRO A 308 13.25 -20.40 1.20
N GLN A 309 13.32 -19.55 2.23
CA GLN A 309 13.16 -19.92 3.62
C GLN A 309 11.70 -19.89 4.09
N VAL A 310 10.80 -19.28 3.31
CA VAL A 310 9.35 -19.26 3.58
C VAL A 310 8.78 -20.65 3.37
N LYS A 311 8.13 -21.21 4.38
CA LYS A 311 7.42 -22.47 4.26
C LYS A 311 6.03 -22.21 3.67
N VAL A 312 5.68 -22.91 2.58
CA VAL A 312 4.37 -22.80 1.93
C VAL A 312 3.78 -24.18 1.75
N TRP A 313 2.47 -24.31 2.00
CA TRP A 313 1.70 -25.57 1.82
C TRP A 313 0.28 -25.25 1.32
N ALA A 314 -0.34 -26.20 0.64
CA ALA A 314 -1.74 -26.14 0.26
C ALA A 314 -2.66 -26.32 1.48
N ALA A 315 -3.85 -25.67 1.48
CA ALA A 315 -4.86 -25.79 2.53
C ALA A 315 -5.52 -27.19 2.54
#